data_3b9520acd55c331f1170e684cb3f67d6
#
_entry.id   3b9520acd55c331f1170e684cb3f67d6
#
_cell.length_a   1.000
_cell.length_b   1.000
_cell.length_c   1.000
_cell.angle_alpha   90.00
_cell.angle_beta   90.00
_cell.angle_gamma   90.00
#
_symmetry.space_group_name_H-M   'P 1'
#
loop_
_entity.id
_entity.type
_entity.pdbx_description
1 polymer ?
#
loop_
_entity_poly.entity_id
_entity_poly.type
_entity_poly.pdbx_seq_one_letter_code
_entity_poly.pdbx_strand_id
1 'polypeptide(L)'
;MTGFTMTAATRLRRHTIPMQDSYSIWIVTPPGYPHSAAFSEVAIGLQGGLRELGCHAPIVTERKRIQGKAIILGANLLADLPDIKPPGKSILYNLEQITPGSEWLSPGYLKLLRRHHVWDYSQYNIEQLATLGIRNVTHCPIGYSEALSRFDPDTQKDIDVLFYGSLNERRNRILADMKNTGLRVESLFGVYGKQRDAVIARSRIVLNIHYYPSKIFEIVRISWLLANRVCVVSEQSPRDSALAAVEDGIILAPYDRLVSTCQAVIEKNAWASVGQRGFEVFSASRQAAHLGNILSRTAA
;
A
#
# COMPACT_ATOMS: atom_id res chain seq x y z
N MET A 1 38.07 35.68 -40.45
CA MET A 1 37.16 34.58 -40.88
C MET A 1 37.20 33.54 -39.77
N THR A 2 36.24 33.64 -38.88
CA THR A 2 36.11 32.73 -37.74
C THR A 2 34.69 32.15 -37.77
N GLY A 3 34.62 30.88 -38.15
CA GLY A 3 33.36 30.13 -38.23
C GLY A 3 32.90 29.72 -36.84
N PHE A 4 31.68 30.08 -36.48
CA PHE A 4 30.95 29.62 -35.31
C PHE A 4 30.20 28.34 -35.65
N THR A 5 30.57 27.25 -35.05
CA THR A 5 29.87 25.95 -35.12
C THR A 5 28.70 25.96 -34.15
N MET A 6 27.48 25.94 -34.67
CA MET A 6 26.26 25.75 -33.87
C MET A 6 26.17 24.30 -33.37
N THR A 7 26.18 24.12 -32.06
CA THR A 7 25.91 22.86 -31.39
C THR A 7 24.43 22.50 -31.49
N ALA A 8 24.14 21.31 -32.00
CA ALA A 8 22.79 20.77 -32.12
C ALA A 8 22.21 20.49 -30.73
N ALA A 9 21.15 21.22 -30.36
CA ALA A 9 20.34 20.95 -29.19
C ALA A 9 19.53 19.66 -29.39
N THR A 10 19.85 18.66 -28.62
CA THR A 10 19.11 17.38 -28.55
C THR A 10 17.69 17.65 -28.07
N ARG A 11 16.72 17.65 -28.96
CA ARG A 11 15.29 17.68 -28.62
C ARG A 11 14.94 16.41 -27.87
N LEU A 12 14.74 16.52 -26.55
CA LEU A 12 14.01 15.53 -25.76
C LEU A 12 12.62 15.35 -26.41
N ARG A 13 12.39 14.19 -27.01
CA ARG A 13 11.06 13.79 -27.47
C ARG A 13 10.16 13.70 -26.24
N ARG A 14 9.30 14.72 -26.06
CA ARG A 14 8.13 14.58 -25.21
C ARG A 14 7.28 13.46 -25.79
N HIS A 15 7.24 12.33 -25.14
CA HIS A 15 6.26 11.31 -25.44
C HIS A 15 4.89 11.92 -25.11
N THR A 16 4.20 12.37 -26.13
CA THR A 16 2.79 12.75 -26.07
C THR A 16 2.02 11.47 -25.77
N ILE A 17 1.58 11.29 -24.54
CA ILE A 17 0.57 10.30 -24.18
C ILE A 17 -0.71 10.75 -24.91
N PRO A 18 -1.32 9.89 -25.77
CA PRO A 18 -2.55 10.24 -26.46
C PRO A 18 -3.64 10.46 -25.41
N MET A 19 -4.44 11.52 -25.65
CA MET A 19 -5.66 11.94 -24.98
C MET A 19 -6.23 10.99 -23.91
N GLN A 20 -6.13 11.47 -22.65
CA GLN A 20 -7.03 11.22 -21.52
C GLN A 20 -7.68 9.82 -21.44
N ASP A 21 -6.89 8.81 -21.14
CA ASP A 21 -7.47 7.58 -20.61
C ASP A 21 -8.19 7.92 -19.31
N SER A 22 -9.50 7.70 -19.30
CA SER A 22 -10.32 7.86 -18.10
C SER A 22 -10.35 6.57 -17.33
N TYR A 23 -10.00 6.65 -16.05
CA TYR A 23 -10.07 5.53 -15.11
C TYR A 23 -11.10 5.80 -14.04
N SER A 24 -11.60 4.75 -13.39
CA SER A 24 -12.27 4.85 -12.10
C SER A 24 -11.62 3.85 -11.15
N ILE A 25 -11.24 4.31 -9.96
CA ILE A 25 -10.73 3.43 -8.91
C ILE A 25 -11.93 3.03 -8.06
N TRP A 26 -12.37 1.78 -8.24
CA TRP A 26 -13.55 1.28 -7.53
C TRP A 26 -13.15 0.47 -6.32
N ILE A 27 -13.48 0.99 -5.14
CA ILE A 27 -13.38 0.26 -3.88
C ILE A 27 -14.68 -0.53 -3.69
N VAL A 28 -14.58 -1.85 -3.72
CA VAL A 28 -15.73 -2.73 -3.48
C VAL A 28 -16.13 -2.61 -2.01
N THR A 29 -17.37 -2.18 -1.77
CA THR A 29 -17.88 -1.93 -0.42
C THR A 29 -19.19 -2.67 -0.22
N PRO A 30 -19.17 -3.94 0.23
CA PRO A 30 -20.38 -4.70 0.55
C PRO A 30 -21.17 -4.02 1.68
N PRO A 31 -22.49 -4.09 1.67
CA PRO A 31 -23.31 -3.59 2.76
C PRO A 31 -22.89 -4.19 4.12
N GLY A 32 -22.71 -3.33 5.13
CA GLY A 32 -22.31 -3.76 6.48
C GLY A 32 -20.86 -4.20 6.65
N TYR A 33 -20.01 -4.09 5.61
CA TYR A 33 -18.60 -4.47 5.66
C TYR A 33 -17.68 -3.22 5.75
N PRO A 34 -17.26 -2.79 6.96
CA PRO A 34 -16.48 -1.57 7.14
C PRO A 34 -15.02 -1.72 6.70
N HIS A 35 -14.50 -2.95 6.56
CA HIS A 35 -13.09 -3.20 6.30
C HIS A 35 -12.64 -2.81 4.89
N SER A 36 -13.57 -2.56 3.96
CA SER A 36 -13.25 -1.98 2.64
C SER A 36 -12.52 -0.63 2.74
N ALA A 37 -12.68 0.08 3.86
CA ALA A 37 -11.95 1.32 4.12
C ALA A 37 -10.41 1.13 4.18
N ALA A 38 -9.92 -0.09 4.40
CA ALA A 38 -8.49 -0.40 4.36
C ALA A 38 -7.84 -0.23 2.96
N PHE A 39 -8.65 -0.18 1.90
CA PHE A 39 -8.15 0.05 0.54
C PHE A 39 -8.01 1.54 0.19
N SER A 40 -8.46 2.44 1.06
CA SER A 40 -8.55 3.89 0.76
C SER A 40 -7.19 4.51 0.47
N GLU A 41 -6.15 4.15 1.21
CA GLU A 41 -4.81 4.71 1.05
C GLU A 41 -4.19 4.30 -0.29
N VAL A 42 -4.35 3.04 -0.68
CA VAL A 42 -3.90 2.56 -2.00
C VAL A 42 -4.67 3.26 -3.11
N ALA A 43 -5.98 3.44 -2.95
CA ALA A 43 -6.80 4.17 -3.92
C ALA A 43 -6.35 5.63 -4.07
N ILE A 44 -6.01 6.30 -2.97
CA ILE A 44 -5.47 7.68 -2.98
C ILE A 44 -4.12 7.73 -3.70
N GLY A 45 -3.22 6.79 -3.42
CA GLY A 45 -1.92 6.69 -4.08
C GLY A 45 -2.06 6.48 -5.59
N LEU A 46 -2.92 5.55 -6.01
CA LEU A 46 -3.23 5.30 -7.42
C LEU A 46 -3.83 6.54 -8.09
N GLN A 47 -4.82 7.17 -7.44
CA GLN A 47 -5.44 8.39 -7.97
C GLN A 47 -4.41 9.50 -8.18
N GLY A 48 -3.54 9.71 -7.19
CA GLY A 48 -2.48 10.71 -7.27
C GLY A 48 -1.52 10.41 -8.41
N GLY A 49 -1.01 9.17 -8.52
CA GLY A 49 -0.12 8.77 -9.60
C GLY A 49 -0.74 8.88 -10.99
N LEU A 50 -2.02 8.50 -11.16
CA LEU A 50 -2.74 8.67 -12.43
C LEU A 50 -2.94 10.15 -12.78
N ARG A 51 -3.25 11.00 -11.80
CA ARG A 51 -3.37 12.46 -12.02
C ARG A 51 -2.06 13.09 -12.44
N GLU A 52 -0.94 12.68 -11.85
CA GLU A 52 0.40 13.13 -12.26
C GLU A 52 0.70 12.77 -13.73
N LEU A 53 0.12 11.68 -14.23
CA LEU A 53 0.19 11.26 -15.64
C LEU A 53 -0.86 11.94 -16.54
N GLY A 54 -1.66 12.87 -16.00
CA GLY A 54 -2.71 13.58 -16.75
C GLY A 54 -4.02 12.79 -16.91
N CYS A 55 -4.19 11.65 -16.24
CA CYS A 55 -5.39 10.84 -16.33
C CYS A 55 -6.48 11.31 -15.34
N HIS A 56 -7.74 11.29 -15.76
CA HIS A 56 -8.88 11.44 -14.86
C HIS A 56 -9.16 10.12 -14.15
N ALA A 57 -9.12 10.09 -12.81
CA ALA A 57 -9.24 8.86 -12.03
C ALA A 57 -9.99 9.08 -10.71
N PRO A 58 -11.33 9.24 -10.72
CA PRO A 58 -12.11 9.35 -9.50
C PRO A 58 -12.12 8.03 -8.71
N ILE A 59 -12.10 8.15 -7.37
CA ILE A 59 -12.37 7.04 -6.46
C ILE A 59 -13.88 6.94 -6.30
N VAL A 60 -14.43 5.74 -6.51
CA VAL A 60 -15.86 5.45 -6.42
C VAL A 60 -16.10 4.20 -5.57
N THR A 61 -17.24 4.15 -4.89
CA THR A 61 -17.68 2.99 -4.09
C THR A 61 -18.89 2.30 -4.73
N GLU A 62 -19.58 2.98 -5.65
CA GLU A 62 -20.74 2.44 -6.34
C GLU A 62 -20.40 2.09 -7.78
N ARG A 63 -20.73 0.86 -8.20
CA ARG A 63 -20.48 0.38 -9.57
C ARG A 63 -21.07 1.29 -10.66
N LYS A 64 -22.25 1.87 -10.42
CA LYS A 64 -22.92 2.76 -11.40
C LYS A 64 -22.17 4.08 -11.66
N ARG A 65 -21.23 4.46 -10.79
CA ARG A 65 -20.41 5.68 -10.93
C ARG A 65 -19.10 5.43 -11.69
N ILE A 66 -18.83 4.20 -12.12
CA ILE A 66 -17.64 3.88 -12.90
C ILE A 66 -17.72 4.54 -14.27
N GLN A 67 -16.69 5.29 -14.62
CA GLN A 67 -16.47 5.90 -15.92
C GLN A 67 -15.09 5.47 -16.44
N GLY A 68 -15.01 5.14 -17.73
CA GLY A 68 -13.78 4.65 -18.33
C GLY A 68 -13.35 3.26 -17.82
N LYS A 69 -12.06 3.02 -17.75
CA LYS A 69 -11.49 1.72 -17.34
C LYS A 69 -11.47 1.60 -15.82
N ALA A 70 -12.07 0.55 -15.28
CA ALA A 70 -12.11 0.34 -13.84
C ALA A 70 -10.83 -0.31 -13.31
N ILE A 71 -10.24 0.26 -12.26
CA ILE A 71 -9.25 -0.37 -11.39
C ILE A 71 -9.98 -0.75 -10.10
N ILE A 72 -10.08 -2.03 -9.79
CA ILE A 72 -10.93 -2.56 -8.73
C ILE A 72 -10.08 -3.01 -7.55
N LEU A 73 -10.33 -2.43 -6.38
CA LEU A 73 -9.76 -2.82 -5.10
C LEU A 73 -10.80 -3.60 -4.30
N GLY A 74 -10.39 -4.70 -3.65
CA GLY A 74 -11.31 -5.58 -2.93
C GLY A 74 -12.15 -6.48 -3.84
N ALA A 75 -11.61 -6.88 -5.00
CA ALA A 75 -12.31 -7.76 -5.94
C ALA A 75 -12.62 -9.16 -5.35
N ASN A 76 -11.90 -9.61 -4.33
CA ASN A 76 -12.20 -10.80 -3.55
C ASN A 76 -13.60 -10.73 -2.91
N LEU A 77 -14.04 -9.55 -2.48
CA LEU A 77 -15.35 -9.32 -1.88
C LEU A 77 -16.51 -9.44 -2.89
N LEU A 78 -16.23 -9.38 -4.19
CA LEU A 78 -17.24 -9.59 -5.23
C LEU A 78 -17.65 -11.07 -5.36
N ALA A 79 -16.84 -11.98 -4.85
CA ALA A 79 -17.19 -13.41 -4.87
C ALA A 79 -18.46 -13.70 -4.08
N ASP A 80 -18.73 -12.90 -3.05
CA ASP A 80 -19.90 -13.02 -2.18
C ASP A 80 -21.07 -12.12 -2.64
N LEU A 81 -20.92 -11.42 -3.77
CA LEU A 81 -21.91 -10.51 -4.36
C LEU A 81 -22.24 -10.93 -5.80
N PRO A 82 -22.98 -12.04 -6.01
CA PRO A 82 -23.16 -12.66 -7.33
C PRO A 82 -23.84 -11.76 -8.36
N ASP A 83 -24.64 -10.79 -7.91
CA ASP A 83 -25.36 -9.84 -8.78
C ASP A 83 -24.48 -8.67 -9.21
N ILE A 84 -23.31 -8.48 -8.59
CA ILE A 84 -22.41 -7.38 -8.89
C ILE A 84 -21.19 -7.90 -9.67
N LYS A 85 -21.19 -7.65 -10.98
CA LYS A 85 -20.08 -8.06 -11.86
C LYS A 85 -19.18 -6.90 -12.20
N PRO A 86 -17.83 -7.11 -12.26
CA PRO A 86 -16.92 -6.12 -12.81
C PRO A 86 -17.29 -5.72 -14.23
N PRO A 87 -17.04 -4.48 -14.66
CA PRO A 87 -17.06 -4.11 -16.07
C PRO A 87 -16.09 -4.97 -16.89
N GLY A 88 -16.40 -5.20 -18.19
CA GLY A 88 -15.73 -6.20 -19.00
C GLY A 88 -14.20 -6.05 -19.19
N LYS A 89 -13.68 -4.81 -19.16
CA LYS A 89 -12.24 -4.51 -19.32
C LYS A 89 -11.58 -4.00 -18.04
N SER A 90 -12.06 -4.45 -16.88
CA SER A 90 -11.51 -4.03 -15.58
C SER A 90 -10.12 -4.59 -15.32
N ILE A 91 -9.35 -3.84 -14.56
CA ILE A 91 -8.12 -4.27 -13.90
C ILE A 91 -8.48 -4.64 -12.47
N LEU A 92 -8.15 -5.84 -12.03
CA LEU A 92 -8.28 -6.24 -10.62
C LEU A 92 -6.95 -6.01 -9.93
N TYR A 93 -6.88 -5.04 -9.02
CA TYR A 93 -5.67 -4.85 -8.24
C TYR A 93 -5.76 -5.70 -6.97
N ASN A 94 -5.09 -6.85 -7.00
CA ASN A 94 -5.03 -7.73 -5.84
C ASN A 94 -4.15 -7.11 -4.75
N LEU A 95 -4.71 -7.01 -3.55
CA LEU A 95 -4.03 -6.52 -2.35
C LEU A 95 -4.00 -7.58 -1.24
N GLU A 96 -4.56 -8.76 -1.51
CA GLU A 96 -4.55 -9.88 -0.58
C GLU A 96 -3.26 -10.72 -0.74
N GLN A 97 -2.87 -11.37 0.35
CA GLN A 97 -1.75 -12.30 0.34
C GLN A 97 -2.18 -13.63 -0.30
N ILE A 98 -1.48 -14.02 -1.35
CA ILE A 98 -1.73 -15.27 -2.08
C ILE A 98 -0.90 -16.39 -1.44
N THR A 99 -1.50 -17.12 -0.51
CA THR A 99 -0.87 -18.26 0.16
C THR A 99 -1.73 -19.50 0.06
N PRO A 100 -1.15 -20.70 0.01
CA PRO A 100 -1.93 -21.94 0.05
C PRO A 100 -2.85 -21.98 1.26
N GLY A 101 -4.12 -22.29 1.06
CA GLY A 101 -5.13 -22.34 2.12
C GLY A 101 -5.65 -20.99 2.61
N SER A 102 -5.31 -19.88 1.93
CA SER A 102 -5.87 -18.57 2.25
C SER A 102 -7.38 -18.56 2.03
N GLU A 103 -8.14 -18.13 3.04
CA GLU A 103 -9.59 -17.95 2.98
C GLU A 103 -10.04 -16.93 1.91
N TRP A 104 -9.13 -16.01 1.53
CA TRP A 104 -9.38 -15.01 0.49
C TRP A 104 -9.39 -15.59 -0.93
N LEU A 105 -8.81 -16.78 -1.13
CA LEU A 105 -8.73 -17.45 -2.44
C LEU A 105 -9.96 -18.32 -2.73
N SER A 106 -11.16 -17.75 -2.55
CA SER A 106 -12.39 -18.45 -2.89
C SER A 106 -12.45 -18.84 -4.38
N PRO A 107 -13.18 -19.92 -4.76
CA PRO A 107 -13.37 -20.30 -6.16
C PRO A 107 -13.93 -19.16 -7.02
N GLY A 108 -14.80 -18.34 -6.44
CA GLY A 108 -15.37 -17.14 -7.07
C GLY A 108 -14.29 -16.11 -7.40
N TYR A 109 -13.41 -15.82 -6.46
CA TYR A 109 -12.31 -14.87 -6.67
C TYR A 109 -11.32 -15.39 -7.71
N LEU A 110 -10.90 -16.64 -7.63
CA LEU A 110 -10.04 -17.26 -8.64
C LEU A 110 -10.63 -17.20 -10.06
N LYS A 111 -11.96 -17.34 -10.19
CA LYS A 111 -12.65 -17.19 -11.48
C LYS A 111 -12.56 -15.75 -11.99
N LEU A 112 -12.66 -14.74 -11.11
CA LEU A 112 -12.48 -13.33 -11.48
C LEU A 112 -11.05 -13.06 -11.95
N LEU A 113 -10.05 -13.51 -11.19
CA LEU A 113 -8.62 -13.33 -11.53
C LEU A 113 -8.25 -13.96 -12.89
N ARG A 114 -8.86 -15.09 -13.27
CA ARG A 114 -8.65 -15.72 -14.60
C ARG A 114 -9.27 -14.94 -15.75
N ARG A 115 -10.30 -14.13 -15.49
CA ARG A 115 -11.09 -13.45 -16.53
C ARG A 115 -10.66 -12.02 -16.80
N HIS A 116 -9.98 -11.39 -15.83
CA HIS A 116 -9.59 -10.00 -15.90
C HIS A 116 -8.08 -9.85 -15.91
N HIS A 117 -7.60 -8.71 -16.37
CA HIS A 117 -6.21 -8.34 -16.15
C HIS A 117 -5.99 -8.06 -14.66
N VAL A 118 -4.93 -8.63 -14.10
CA VAL A 118 -4.63 -8.50 -12.66
C VAL A 118 -3.40 -7.60 -12.51
N TRP A 119 -3.48 -6.64 -11.60
CA TRP A 119 -2.31 -6.00 -11.00
C TRP A 119 -2.07 -6.61 -9.64
N ASP A 120 -0.80 -6.76 -9.28
CA ASP A 120 -0.41 -7.22 -7.95
C ASP A 120 0.81 -6.44 -7.46
N TYR A 121 0.83 -6.11 -6.19
CA TYR A 121 1.92 -5.36 -5.56
C TYR A 121 3.13 -6.23 -5.21
N SER A 122 2.96 -7.54 -5.13
CA SER A 122 3.95 -8.50 -4.65
C SER A 122 4.39 -9.46 -5.75
N GLN A 123 5.68 -9.52 -5.99
CA GLN A 123 6.26 -10.50 -6.91
C GLN A 123 6.01 -11.93 -6.43
N TYR A 124 6.03 -12.17 -5.11
CA TYR A 124 5.68 -13.45 -4.53
C TYR A 124 4.24 -13.87 -4.89
N ASN A 125 3.28 -12.97 -4.74
CA ASN A 125 1.89 -13.24 -5.13
C ASN A 125 1.79 -13.62 -6.61
N ILE A 126 2.51 -12.93 -7.49
CA ILE A 126 2.51 -13.20 -8.94
C ILE A 126 3.00 -14.62 -9.22
N GLU A 127 4.06 -15.05 -8.54
CA GLU A 127 4.58 -16.41 -8.65
C GLU A 127 3.54 -17.44 -8.16
N GLN A 128 2.88 -17.19 -7.03
CA GLN A 128 1.81 -18.05 -6.52
C GLN A 128 0.61 -18.09 -7.49
N LEU A 129 0.19 -16.96 -8.04
CA LEU A 129 -0.89 -16.90 -9.03
C LEU A 129 -0.55 -17.70 -10.29
N ALA A 130 0.72 -17.68 -10.73
CA ALA A 130 1.19 -18.47 -11.86
C ALA A 130 1.05 -19.98 -11.61
N THR A 131 1.31 -20.47 -10.39
CA THR A 131 1.09 -21.88 -10.01
C THR A 131 -0.38 -22.28 -10.09
N LEU A 132 -1.30 -21.31 -9.87
CA LEU A 132 -2.74 -21.48 -9.99
C LEU A 132 -3.27 -21.31 -11.43
N GLY A 133 -2.36 -21.18 -12.42
CA GLY A 133 -2.70 -21.00 -13.82
C GLY A 133 -3.16 -19.58 -14.20
N ILE A 134 -2.96 -18.59 -13.32
CA ILE A 134 -3.31 -17.19 -13.56
C ILE A 134 -2.03 -16.45 -14.00
N ARG A 135 -1.92 -16.16 -15.31
CA ARG A 135 -0.71 -15.59 -15.92
C ARG A 135 -0.88 -14.17 -16.45
N ASN A 136 -2.12 -13.67 -16.54
CA ASN A 136 -2.40 -12.30 -16.98
C ASN A 136 -2.25 -11.32 -15.81
N VAL A 137 -1.05 -11.30 -15.22
CA VAL A 137 -0.72 -10.50 -14.03
C VAL A 137 0.41 -9.55 -14.35
N THR A 138 0.27 -8.29 -13.96
CA THR A 138 1.31 -7.26 -14.06
C THR A 138 1.73 -6.84 -12.66
N HIS A 139 3.03 -6.80 -12.40
CA HIS A 139 3.57 -6.24 -11.18
C HIS A 139 3.32 -4.73 -11.15
N CYS A 140 2.54 -4.27 -10.18
CA CYS A 140 2.23 -2.87 -9.93
C CYS A 140 2.61 -2.53 -8.47
N PRO A 141 3.84 -2.10 -8.21
CA PRO A 141 4.27 -1.78 -6.86
C PRO A 141 3.45 -0.63 -6.26
N ILE A 142 3.33 -0.64 -4.93
CA ILE A 142 2.78 0.49 -4.18
C ILE A 142 3.89 1.52 -4.02
N GLY A 143 3.69 2.69 -4.62
CA GLY A 143 4.62 3.80 -4.60
C GLY A 143 4.03 5.06 -3.95
N TYR A 144 4.87 6.07 -3.84
CA TYR A 144 4.53 7.36 -3.24
C TYR A 144 3.77 8.26 -4.22
N SER A 145 2.78 8.96 -3.68
CA SER A 145 2.16 10.14 -4.27
C SER A 145 1.99 11.20 -3.18
N GLU A 146 2.10 12.48 -3.55
CA GLU A 146 1.93 13.60 -2.60
C GLU A 146 0.56 13.59 -1.93
N ALA A 147 -0.45 13.04 -2.59
CA ALA A 147 -1.79 12.86 -2.04
C ALA A 147 -1.84 12.01 -0.76
N LEU A 148 -0.79 11.23 -0.48
CA LEU A 148 -0.65 10.40 0.72
C LEU A 148 -0.11 11.18 1.93
N SER A 149 0.62 12.28 1.75
CA SER A 149 1.20 13.07 2.85
C SER A 149 0.13 14.01 3.42
N ARG A 150 -0.46 13.64 4.56
CA ARG A 150 -1.65 14.32 5.11
C ARG A 150 -1.54 14.68 6.58
N PHE A 151 -0.54 14.18 7.31
CA PHE A 151 -0.43 14.46 8.73
C PHE A 151 0.27 15.79 8.95
N ASP A 152 -0.21 16.51 9.95
CA ASP A 152 0.46 17.69 10.47
C ASP A 152 1.73 17.22 11.22
N PRO A 153 2.94 17.63 10.78
CA PRO A 153 4.19 17.26 11.41
C PRO A 153 4.32 17.77 12.84
N ASP A 154 3.62 18.86 13.19
CA ASP A 154 3.67 19.50 14.51
C ASP A 154 2.70 18.86 15.51
N THR A 155 1.98 17.80 15.11
CA THR A 155 1.08 17.07 16.02
C THR A 155 1.83 16.55 17.24
N GLN A 156 1.39 16.96 18.45
CA GLN A 156 1.97 16.53 19.71
C GLN A 156 1.91 15.02 19.90
N LYS A 157 3.05 14.41 20.29
CA LYS A 157 3.18 12.96 20.46
C LYS A 157 2.98 12.57 21.93
N ASP A 158 1.85 11.95 22.24
CA ASP A 158 1.49 11.47 23.58
C ASP A 158 1.34 9.94 23.67
N ILE A 159 1.47 9.22 22.54
CA ILE A 159 1.48 7.76 22.44
C ILE A 159 2.90 7.33 22.06
N ASP A 160 3.48 6.38 22.80
CA ASP A 160 4.82 5.88 22.50
C ASP A 160 4.77 4.83 21.38
N VAL A 161 3.84 3.87 21.49
CA VAL A 161 3.66 2.81 20.50
C VAL A 161 2.19 2.60 20.17
N LEU A 162 1.85 2.67 18.91
CA LEU A 162 0.54 2.31 18.40
C LEU A 162 0.63 0.99 17.62
N PHE A 163 -0.31 0.11 17.87
CA PHE A 163 -0.64 -1.01 17.01
C PHE A 163 -2.06 -0.84 16.46
N TYR A 164 -2.29 -1.11 15.16
CA TYR A 164 -3.64 -1.20 14.62
C TYR A 164 -3.80 -2.39 13.68
N GLY A 165 -4.94 -3.04 13.76
CA GLY A 165 -5.29 -4.25 13.00
C GLY A 165 -5.89 -5.34 13.87
N SER A 166 -6.23 -6.48 13.26
CA SER A 166 -6.80 -7.64 13.96
C SER A 166 -5.86 -8.16 15.04
N LEU A 167 -6.42 -8.56 16.17
CA LEU A 167 -5.67 -9.14 17.28
C LEU A 167 -5.70 -10.67 17.20
N ASN A 168 -4.61 -11.30 17.63
CA ASN A 168 -4.49 -12.71 17.92
C ASN A 168 -3.60 -12.90 19.15
N GLU A 169 -3.44 -14.12 19.63
CA GLU A 169 -2.64 -14.41 20.83
C GLU A 169 -1.21 -13.87 20.71
N ARG A 170 -0.58 -14.07 19.56
CA ARG A 170 0.78 -13.64 19.25
C ARG A 170 0.95 -12.11 19.35
N ARG A 171 0.02 -11.34 18.78
CA ARG A 171 0.00 -9.87 18.84
C ARG A 171 -0.30 -9.37 20.25
N ASN A 172 -1.27 -9.98 20.93
CA ASN A 172 -1.63 -9.64 22.30
C ASN A 172 -0.46 -9.82 23.27
N ARG A 173 0.36 -10.86 23.11
CA ARG A 173 1.54 -11.10 23.94
C ARG A 173 2.53 -9.94 23.84
N ILE A 174 2.93 -9.53 22.63
CA ILE A 174 3.85 -8.40 22.44
C ILE A 174 3.29 -7.11 23.01
N LEU A 175 1.99 -6.84 22.80
CA LEU A 175 1.35 -5.62 23.31
C LEU A 175 1.27 -5.61 24.85
N ALA A 176 1.04 -6.76 25.49
CA ALA A 176 1.06 -6.89 26.94
C ALA A 176 2.47 -6.69 27.49
N ASP A 177 3.47 -7.36 26.90
CA ASP A 177 4.87 -7.22 27.31
C ASP A 177 5.33 -5.77 27.18
N MET A 178 4.92 -5.08 26.12
CA MET A 178 5.26 -3.68 25.88
C MET A 178 4.63 -2.74 26.93
N LYS A 179 3.37 -2.97 27.32
CA LYS A 179 2.72 -2.23 28.40
C LYS A 179 3.44 -2.40 29.75
N ASN A 180 3.96 -3.59 30.02
CA ASN A 180 4.71 -3.90 31.24
C ASN A 180 6.03 -3.12 31.35
N THR A 181 6.53 -2.55 30.24
CA THR A 181 7.75 -1.72 30.24
C THR A 181 7.51 -0.27 30.64
N GLY A 182 6.26 0.14 30.87
CA GLY A 182 5.88 1.53 31.18
C GLY A 182 5.67 2.40 29.94
N LEU A 183 5.79 1.87 28.72
CA LEU A 183 5.45 2.60 27.49
C LEU A 183 3.93 2.86 27.41
N ARG A 184 3.56 4.02 26.88
CA ARG A 184 2.16 4.36 26.57
C ARG A 184 1.79 3.69 25.26
N VAL A 185 1.07 2.56 25.37
CA VAL A 185 0.72 1.68 24.23
C VAL A 185 -0.76 1.77 23.95
N GLU A 186 -1.09 2.11 22.71
CA GLU A 186 -2.46 2.11 22.20
C GLU A 186 -2.65 0.98 21.16
N SER A 187 -3.88 0.46 21.08
CA SER A 187 -4.24 -0.52 20.07
C SER A 187 -5.61 -0.21 19.49
N LEU A 188 -5.73 -0.27 18.14
CA LEU A 188 -6.97 -0.01 17.41
C LEU A 188 -7.37 -1.23 16.58
N PHE A 189 -8.67 -1.53 16.55
CA PHE A 189 -9.27 -2.51 15.66
C PHE A 189 -10.55 -1.96 15.04
N GLY A 190 -10.73 -2.15 13.74
CA GLY A 190 -11.92 -1.67 13.03
C GLY A 190 -12.03 -0.14 12.91
N VAL A 191 -10.96 0.59 13.19
CA VAL A 191 -10.90 2.06 13.09
C VAL A 191 -10.16 2.45 11.82
N TYR A 192 -10.77 3.30 10.98
CA TYR A 192 -10.27 3.70 9.67
C TYR A 192 -10.32 5.21 9.46
N GLY A 193 -9.65 5.69 8.41
CA GLY A 193 -9.70 7.06 7.94
C GLY A 193 -9.27 8.05 9.02
N LYS A 194 -9.93 9.20 9.08
CA LYS A 194 -9.54 10.31 9.96
C LYS A 194 -9.40 9.95 11.44
N GLN A 195 -10.24 9.05 11.95
CA GLN A 195 -10.16 8.63 13.36
C GLN A 195 -8.89 7.84 13.66
N ARG A 196 -8.54 6.86 12.79
CA ARG A 196 -7.28 6.13 12.89
C ARG A 196 -6.09 7.08 12.70
N ASP A 197 -6.17 7.95 11.69
CA ASP A 197 -5.09 8.85 11.31
C ASP A 197 -4.75 9.85 12.43
N ALA A 198 -5.75 10.33 13.18
CA ALA A 198 -5.54 11.17 14.34
C ALA A 198 -4.74 10.46 15.45
N VAL A 199 -4.95 9.16 15.64
CA VAL A 199 -4.18 8.38 16.63
C VAL A 199 -2.77 8.08 16.10
N ILE A 200 -2.62 7.74 14.81
CA ILE A 200 -1.31 7.57 14.18
C ILE A 200 -0.48 8.87 14.30
N ALA A 201 -1.08 10.01 13.99
CA ALA A 201 -0.39 11.31 14.07
C ALA A 201 0.14 11.62 15.48
N ARG A 202 -0.53 11.18 16.54
CA ARG A 202 -0.11 11.33 17.94
C ARG A 202 0.91 10.29 18.40
N SER A 203 1.19 9.26 17.58
CA SER A 203 2.07 8.17 17.96
C SER A 203 3.52 8.43 17.54
N ARG A 204 4.48 8.03 18.38
CA ARG A 204 5.92 8.07 18.06
C ARG A 204 6.31 6.91 17.17
N ILE A 205 5.84 5.70 17.48
CA ILE A 205 6.11 4.46 16.75
C ILE A 205 4.79 3.83 16.36
N VAL A 206 4.69 3.34 15.12
CA VAL A 206 3.68 2.36 14.73
C VAL A 206 4.34 1.00 14.59
N LEU A 207 3.83 0.03 15.34
CA LEU A 207 4.33 -1.33 15.38
C LEU A 207 3.61 -2.21 14.35
N ASN A 208 4.37 -2.92 13.53
CA ASN A 208 3.88 -3.92 12.62
C ASN A 208 4.29 -5.33 13.08
N ILE A 209 3.30 -6.19 13.33
CA ILE A 209 3.48 -7.59 13.71
C ILE A 209 2.69 -8.44 12.74
N HIS A 210 3.30 -9.45 12.14
CA HIS A 210 2.62 -10.34 11.21
C HIS A 210 1.44 -11.08 11.85
N TYR A 211 0.35 -11.18 11.09
CA TYR A 211 -0.82 -11.98 11.50
C TYR A 211 -0.67 -13.44 11.09
N TYR A 212 -0.24 -13.66 9.85
CA TYR A 212 -0.13 -14.99 9.25
C TYR A 212 1.29 -15.56 9.38
N PRO A 213 1.43 -16.90 9.42
CA PRO A 213 2.73 -17.57 9.43
C PRO A 213 3.61 -17.28 8.21
N SER A 214 3.00 -16.92 7.07
CA SER A 214 3.70 -16.56 5.84
C SER A 214 4.56 -15.30 5.96
N LYS A 215 4.26 -14.43 6.93
CA LYS A 215 5.02 -13.20 7.23
C LYS A 215 5.30 -12.33 5.99
N ILE A 216 4.37 -12.28 5.04
CA ILE A 216 4.48 -11.41 3.86
C ILE A 216 4.45 -9.96 4.33
N PHE A 217 5.36 -9.15 3.80
CA PHE A 217 5.51 -7.76 4.21
C PHE A 217 4.28 -6.92 3.87
N GLU A 218 3.73 -6.21 4.86
CA GLU A 218 2.47 -5.50 4.76
C GLU A 218 2.65 -4.07 4.17
N ILE A 219 3.27 -3.96 3.00
CA ILE A 219 3.52 -2.67 2.32
C ILE A 219 2.23 -1.86 2.12
N VAL A 220 1.09 -2.51 1.93
CA VAL A 220 -0.24 -1.88 1.80
C VAL A 220 -0.53 -0.93 2.98
N ARG A 221 -0.17 -1.34 4.19
CA ARG A 221 -0.31 -0.54 5.41
C ARG A 221 0.87 0.42 5.61
N ILE A 222 2.08 -0.09 5.41
CA ILE A 222 3.33 0.60 5.76
C ILE A 222 3.55 1.80 4.85
N SER A 223 3.15 1.74 3.58
CA SER A 223 3.25 2.85 2.62
C SER A 223 2.58 4.14 3.12
N TRP A 224 1.41 4.03 3.77
CA TRP A 224 0.73 5.17 4.37
C TRP A 224 1.52 5.79 5.51
N LEU A 225 2.13 4.96 6.36
CA LEU A 225 2.94 5.41 7.49
C LEU A 225 4.19 6.15 7.01
N LEU A 226 4.89 5.58 6.04
CA LEU A 226 6.10 6.18 5.47
C LEU A 226 5.80 7.50 4.75
N ALA A 227 4.70 7.59 4.00
CA ALA A 227 4.27 8.83 3.36
C ALA A 227 3.99 9.96 4.35
N ASN A 228 3.73 9.62 5.62
CA ASN A 228 3.41 10.57 6.69
C ASN A 228 4.51 10.67 7.77
N ARG A 229 5.74 10.28 7.46
CA ARG A 229 6.93 10.38 8.33
C ARG A 229 6.76 9.67 9.67
N VAL A 230 6.00 8.59 9.70
CA VAL A 230 5.78 7.78 10.90
C VAL A 230 6.90 6.78 11.06
N CYS A 231 7.50 6.72 12.25
CA CYS A 231 8.46 5.67 12.56
C CYS A 231 7.78 4.31 12.60
N VAL A 232 8.26 3.38 11.77
CA VAL A 232 7.76 2.01 11.71
C VAL A 232 8.79 1.07 12.31
N VAL A 233 8.38 0.32 13.34
CA VAL A 233 9.10 -0.86 13.81
C VAL A 233 8.31 -2.08 13.33
N SER A 234 8.91 -2.91 12.51
CA SER A 234 8.27 -4.08 11.92
C SER A 234 8.95 -5.37 12.34
N GLU A 235 8.15 -6.39 12.59
CA GLU A 235 8.68 -7.74 12.64
C GLU A 235 9.36 -8.10 11.32
N GLN A 236 10.48 -8.83 11.40
CA GLN A 236 11.20 -9.32 10.23
C GLN A 236 10.31 -10.16 9.33
N SER A 237 10.41 -9.89 8.03
CA SER A 237 9.75 -10.63 6.94
C SER A 237 10.80 -11.34 6.09
N PRO A 238 10.43 -12.39 5.35
CA PRO A 238 11.20 -12.82 4.20
C PRO A 238 11.43 -11.63 3.26
N ARG A 239 12.64 -11.51 2.70
CA ARG A 239 12.97 -10.40 1.81
C ARG A 239 12.28 -10.60 0.47
N ASP A 240 11.40 -9.67 0.13
CA ASP A 240 10.77 -9.56 -1.19
C ASP A 240 11.03 -8.17 -1.79
N SER A 241 10.53 -7.93 -3.00
CA SER A 241 10.72 -6.65 -3.69
C SER A 241 10.07 -5.47 -2.96
N ALA A 242 8.96 -5.70 -2.26
CA ALA A 242 8.26 -4.65 -1.53
C ALA A 242 9.03 -4.23 -0.27
N LEU A 243 9.57 -5.21 0.48
CA LEU A 243 10.44 -4.92 1.62
C LEU A 243 11.74 -4.26 1.17
N ALA A 244 12.41 -4.81 0.15
CA ALA A 244 13.67 -4.27 -0.36
C ALA A 244 13.56 -2.80 -0.81
N ALA A 245 12.38 -2.37 -1.25
CA ALA A 245 12.14 -0.98 -1.65
C ALA A 245 12.10 0.01 -0.48
N VAL A 246 11.91 -0.46 0.76
CA VAL A 246 11.71 0.40 1.94
C VAL A 246 12.51 -0.02 3.18
N GLU A 247 13.28 -1.12 3.13
CA GLU A 247 13.99 -1.67 4.30
C GLU A 247 14.92 -0.68 4.98
N ASP A 248 15.53 0.22 4.22
CA ASP A 248 16.38 1.29 4.75
C ASP A 248 15.60 2.39 5.49
N GLY A 249 14.29 2.45 5.31
CA GLY A 249 13.39 3.46 5.88
C GLY A 249 12.60 2.98 7.10
N ILE A 250 12.76 1.73 7.54
CA ILE A 250 12.05 1.13 8.68
C ILE A 250 13.03 0.42 9.61
N ILE A 251 12.58 0.11 10.82
CA ILE A 251 13.35 -0.72 11.74
C ILE A 251 12.77 -2.13 11.71
N LEU A 252 13.59 -3.09 11.27
CA LEU A 252 13.25 -4.52 11.30
C LEU A 252 13.80 -5.17 12.57
N ALA A 253 12.96 -5.93 13.26
CA ALA A 253 13.36 -6.67 14.45
C ALA A 253 12.79 -8.09 14.47
N PRO A 254 13.52 -9.07 15.00
CA PRO A 254 12.94 -10.37 15.33
C PRO A 254 11.77 -10.21 16.30
N TYR A 255 10.83 -11.13 16.26
CA TYR A 255 9.62 -11.09 17.09
C TYR A 255 9.91 -10.90 18.58
N ASP A 256 10.89 -11.64 19.13
CA ASP A 256 11.34 -11.58 20.51
C ASP A 256 12.10 -10.29 20.87
N ARG A 257 12.46 -9.48 19.89
CA ARG A 257 13.17 -8.21 20.08
C ARG A 257 12.29 -6.97 19.84
N LEU A 258 11.04 -7.14 19.45
CA LEU A 258 10.15 -6.01 19.14
C LEU A 258 10.00 -5.06 20.33
N VAL A 259 9.83 -5.59 21.54
CA VAL A 259 9.66 -4.78 22.76
C VAL A 259 10.92 -3.97 23.05
N SER A 260 12.07 -4.62 23.15
CA SER A 260 13.35 -3.95 23.45
C SER A 260 13.75 -2.97 22.33
N THR A 261 13.41 -3.26 21.08
CA THR A 261 13.64 -2.34 19.95
C THR A 261 12.82 -1.07 20.09
N CYS A 262 11.52 -1.18 20.41
CA CYS A 262 10.67 -0.01 20.63
C CYS A 262 11.16 0.83 21.82
N GLN A 263 11.55 0.19 22.94
CA GLN A 263 12.12 0.88 24.08
C GLN A 263 13.38 1.68 23.68
N ALA A 264 14.31 1.05 22.99
CA ALA A 264 15.55 1.70 22.54
C ALA A 264 15.28 2.90 21.59
N VAL A 265 14.28 2.82 20.72
CA VAL A 265 13.88 3.94 19.84
C VAL A 265 13.33 5.11 20.66
N ILE A 266 12.52 4.83 21.66
CA ILE A 266 11.94 5.87 22.55
C ILE A 266 13.03 6.50 23.44
N GLU A 267 13.86 5.70 24.10
CA GLU A 267 14.94 6.17 24.99
C GLU A 267 15.95 7.04 24.24
N LYS A 268 16.31 6.67 23.01
CA LYS A 268 17.21 7.43 22.15
C LYS A 268 16.54 8.61 21.43
N ASN A 269 15.25 8.81 21.60
CA ASN A 269 14.43 9.79 20.87
C ASN A 269 14.63 9.74 19.34
N ALA A 270 14.81 8.51 18.79
CA ALA A 270 15.19 8.31 17.39
C ALA A 270 13.98 8.23 16.44
N TRP A 271 12.75 8.20 16.96
CA TRP A 271 11.53 8.00 16.18
C TRP A 271 11.34 9.03 15.07
N ALA A 272 11.66 10.31 15.32
CA ALA A 272 11.48 11.38 14.32
C ALA A 272 12.45 11.21 13.14
N SER A 273 13.71 10.93 13.40
CA SER A 273 14.73 10.72 12.36
C SER A 273 14.47 9.45 11.54
N VAL A 274 14.00 8.38 12.19
CA VAL A 274 13.59 7.15 11.49
C VAL A 274 12.38 7.40 10.60
N GLY A 275 11.35 8.10 11.09
CA GLY A 275 10.18 8.45 10.31
C GLY A 275 10.51 9.33 9.09
N GLN A 276 11.40 10.32 9.27
CA GLN A 276 11.88 11.17 8.19
C GLN A 276 12.65 10.36 7.13
N ARG A 277 13.55 9.47 7.56
CA ARG A 277 14.27 8.57 6.65
C ARG A 277 13.31 7.66 5.88
N GLY A 278 12.30 7.11 6.57
CA GLY A 278 11.24 6.30 5.95
C GLY A 278 10.52 7.04 4.83
N PHE A 279 10.19 8.31 5.05
CA PHE A 279 9.61 9.16 4.03
C PHE A 279 10.57 9.39 2.84
N GLU A 280 11.83 9.69 3.09
CA GLU A 280 12.83 9.93 2.04
C GLU A 280 13.01 8.70 1.14
N VAL A 281 13.14 7.52 1.75
CA VAL A 281 13.24 6.25 1.01
C VAL A 281 11.98 5.98 0.19
N PHE A 282 10.80 6.07 0.81
CA PHE A 282 9.54 5.77 0.13
C PHE A 282 9.18 6.80 -0.96
N SER A 283 9.42 8.09 -0.70
CA SER A 283 9.09 9.16 -1.65
C SER A 283 9.94 9.14 -2.93
N ALA A 284 11.09 8.48 -2.92
CA ALA A 284 11.90 8.24 -4.11
C ALA A 284 11.23 7.26 -5.10
N SER A 285 10.32 6.41 -4.63
CA SER A 285 9.59 5.43 -5.45
C SER A 285 8.21 5.96 -5.83
N ARG A 286 8.13 6.76 -6.90
CA ARG A 286 6.90 7.47 -7.32
C ARG A 286 5.86 6.53 -7.91
N GLN A 287 4.61 6.62 -7.43
CA GLN A 287 3.48 5.83 -7.99
C GLN A 287 3.24 6.16 -9.46
N ALA A 288 3.40 7.41 -9.85
CA ALA A 288 3.28 7.82 -11.26
C ALA A 288 4.31 7.14 -12.17
N ALA A 289 5.55 6.95 -11.71
CA ALA A 289 6.57 6.24 -12.49
C ALA A 289 6.21 4.76 -12.69
N HIS A 290 5.72 4.08 -11.65
CA HIS A 290 5.25 2.69 -11.75
C HIS A 290 4.10 2.57 -12.74
N LEU A 291 3.09 3.43 -12.62
CA LEU A 291 1.93 3.44 -13.52
C LEU A 291 2.31 3.79 -14.95
N GLY A 292 3.17 4.79 -15.16
CA GLY A 292 3.66 5.15 -16.49
C GLY A 292 4.33 3.98 -17.22
N ASN A 293 5.18 3.22 -16.52
CA ASN A 293 5.84 2.03 -17.05
C ASN A 293 4.84 0.91 -17.41
N ILE A 294 3.77 0.75 -16.63
CA ILE A 294 2.75 -0.29 -16.88
C ILE A 294 1.86 0.12 -18.06
N LEU A 295 1.39 1.37 -18.07
CA LEU A 295 0.44 1.85 -19.08
C LEU A 295 1.07 1.98 -20.46
N SER A 296 2.36 2.36 -20.56
CA SER A 296 3.08 2.41 -21.83
C SER A 296 3.23 1.03 -22.50
N ARG A 297 3.35 -0.05 -21.70
CA ARG A 297 3.44 -1.44 -22.23
C ARG A 297 2.10 -1.99 -22.69
N THR A 298 0.99 -1.44 -22.22
CA THR A 298 -0.36 -1.88 -22.60
C THR A 298 -0.88 -1.15 -23.84
N ALA A 299 -0.23 -0.07 -24.25
CA ALA A 299 -0.58 0.74 -25.43
C ALA A 299 0.19 0.29 -26.70
N ALA A 300 1.19 -0.58 -26.58
CA ALA A 300 1.96 -1.20 -27.64
C ALA A 300 1.41 -2.59 -27.98
#